data_c603c113d3da2aeb50dd3cbbb901f0cf
#
_entry.id   c603c113d3da2aeb50dd3cbbb901f0cf
#
_cell.length_a   1.000
_cell.length_b   1.000
_cell.length_c   1.000
_cell.angle_alpha   90.00
_cell.angle_beta   90.00
_cell.angle_gamma   90.00
#
_symmetry.space_group_name_H-M   'P 1'
#
loop_
_entity.id
_entity.type
_entity.pdbx_description
1 polymer ?
#
loop_
_entity_poly.entity_id
_entity_poly.type
_entity_poly.pdbx_seq_one_letter_code
_entity_poly.pdbx_strand_id
1 'polypeptide(L)'
;MTDIGKKHKLLREEFFNQLAFLLSELEWGKDLYKKAEEKCNFSENYHYILFSEGDAQIIEGFEEWQDQKMLELLIKEEPKLKIREKIFKALEARIISIVPKSVILQQNALFLSPCNLFLGAKCYSRTCDLIWRYAGDKSDDFNYYSKRGLLLGVYISARLFYLSDDSKEFIKTKEFIATSLESIIKVAKIKTKIKLPSIEDIPILRLML
;
A
#
# COMPACT_ATOMS: atom_id res chain seq x y z
N MET A 1 -22.90 3.38 -12.20
CA MET A 1 -22.94 3.20 -10.74
C MET A 1 -24.27 3.76 -10.26
N THR A 2 -25.11 2.95 -9.61
CA THR A 2 -26.43 3.39 -9.09
C THR A 2 -26.25 4.46 -8.01
N ASP A 3 -27.27 5.27 -7.76
CA ASP A 3 -27.25 6.34 -6.74
C ASP A 3 -26.98 5.78 -5.33
N ILE A 4 -27.53 4.58 -5.05
CA ILE A 4 -27.29 3.84 -3.81
C ILE A 4 -25.82 3.48 -3.65
N GLY A 5 -25.15 3.02 -4.71
CA GLY A 5 -23.73 2.68 -4.68
C GLY A 5 -22.83 3.89 -4.46
N LYS A 6 -23.19 5.05 -4.96
CA LYS A 6 -22.47 6.31 -4.69
C LYS A 6 -22.61 6.71 -3.22
N LYS A 7 -23.83 6.67 -2.69
CA LYS A 7 -24.08 6.98 -1.28
C LYS A 7 -23.33 6.05 -0.34
N HIS A 8 -23.36 4.74 -0.61
CA HIS A 8 -22.61 3.76 0.18
C HIS A 8 -21.09 4.02 0.18
N LYS A 9 -20.53 4.38 -0.98
CA LYS A 9 -19.12 4.75 -1.07
C LYS A 9 -18.78 5.99 -0.22
N LEU A 10 -19.61 7.02 -0.26
CA LEU A 10 -19.42 8.24 0.54
C LEU A 10 -19.47 7.96 2.04
N LEU A 11 -20.42 7.13 2.51
CA LEU A 11 -20.51 6.75 3.92
C LEU A 11 -19.29 5.95 4.39
N ARG A 12 -18.76 5.05 3.57
CA ARG A 12 -17.50 4.33 3.87
C ARG A 12 -16.31 5.29 3.92
N GLU A 13 -16.23 6.24 3.00
CA GLU A 13 -15.17 7.25 2.99
C GLU A 13 -15.21 8.13 4.25
N GLU A 14 -16.39 8.55 4.68
CA GLU A 14 -16.58 9.31 5.92
C GLU A 14 -16.13 8.50 7.14
N PHE A 15 -16.53 7.23 7.21
CA PHE A 15 -16.10 6.31 8.27
C PHE A 15 -14.57 6.16 8.31
N PHE A 16 -13.91 5.97 7.17
CA PHE A 16 -12.45 5.85 7.10
C PHE A 16 -11.72 7.15 7.46
N ASN A 17 -12.27 8.32 7.14
CA ASN A 17 -11.74 9.59 7.60
C ASN A 17 -11.72 9.66 9.14
N GLN A 18 -12.80 9.21 9.80
CA GLN A 18 -12.85 9.16 11.27
C GLN A 18 -11.91 8.10 11.84
N LEU A 19 -11.77 6.93 11.22
CA LEU A 19 -10.80 5.93 11.62
C LEU A 19 -9.37 6.47 11.57
N ALA A 20 -8.99 7.17 10.50
CA ALA A 20 -7.65 7.75 10.36
C ALA A 20 -7.32 8.73 11.48
N PHE A 21 -8.30 9.51 11.93
CA PHE A 21 -8.14 10.42 13.05
C PHE A 21 -8.05 9.68 14.39
N LEU A 22 -8.98 8.76 14.65
CA LEU A 22 -9.11 8.06 15.93
C LEU A 22 -7.99 7.04 16.19
N LEU A 23 -7.39 6.46 15.15
CA LEU A 23 -6.25 5.54 15.26
C LEU A 23 -4.98 6.21 15.81
N SER A 24 -4.93 7.53 15.95
CA SER A 24 -3.87 8.19 16.71
C SER A 24 -4.01 7.99 18.23
N GLU A 25 -5.21 7.69 18.72
CA GLU A 25 -5.55 7.62 20.14
C GLU A 25 -6.07 6.24 20.58
N LEU A 26 -6.64 5.47 19.65
CA LEU A 26 -7.29 4.17 19.93
C LEU A 26 -6.65 3.05 19.10
N GLU A 27 -6.70 1.84 19.62
CA GLU A 27 -6.29 0.63 18.92
C GLU A 27 -7.41 0.08 18.03
N TRP A 28 -7.05 -0.76 17.05
CA TRP A 28 -8.00 -1.49 16.23
C TRP A 28 -8.95 -2.35 17.07
N GLY A 29 -10.24 -2.24 16.83
CA GLY A 29 -11.25 -3.04 17.48
C GLY A 29 -12.58 -2.32 17.67
N LYS A 30 -13.46 -2.93 18.46
CA LYS A 30 -14.86 -2.49 18.63
C LYS A 30 -15.00 -1.06 19.15
N ASP A 31 -14.13 -0.63 20.07
CA ASP A 31 -14.20 0.71 20.64
C ASP A 31 -13.85 1.78 19.61
N LEU A 32 -12.90 1.50 18.72
CA LEU A 32 -12.57 2.36 17.58
C LEU A 32 -13.76 2.51 16.64
N TYR A 33 -14.41 1.40 16.28
CA TYR A 33 -15.52 1.41 15.34
C TYR A 33 -16.72 2.14 15.93
N LYS A 34 -17.04 1.91 17.20
CA LYS A 34 -18.11 2.61 17.91
C LYS A 34 -17.88 4.13 17.93
N LYS A 35 -16.67 4.57 18.26
CA LYS A 35 -16.34 6.00 18.24
C LYS A 35 -16.38 6.61 16.84
N ALA A 36 -15.96 5.86 15.83
CA ALA A 36 -16.08 6.32 14.45
C ALA A 36 -17.53 6.48 14.02
N GLU A 37 -18.42 5.55 14.41
CA GLU A 37 -19.87 5.66 14.19
C GLU A 37 -20.46 6.91 14.85
N GLU A 38 -20.13 7.14 16.13
CA GLU A 38 -20.56 8.34 16.87
C GLU A 38 -20.13 9.63 16.16
N LYS A 39 -18.89 9.69 15.65
CA LYS A 39 -18.37 10.86 14.92
C LYS A 39 -19.03 11.06 13.55
N CYS A 40 -19.48 9.99 12.90
CA CYS A 40 -20.21 10.03 11.64
C CYS A 40 -21.72 10.27 11.85
N ASN A 41 -22.22 10.37 13.08
CA ASN A 41 -23.64 10.36 13.42
C ASN A 41 -24.37 9.13 12.88
N PHE A 42 -23.72 7.97 12.85
CA PHE A 42 -24.31 6.70 12.49
C PHE A 42 -24.99 6.06 13.70
N SER A 43 -25.96 5.17 13.44
CA SER A 43 -26.54 4.34 14.49
C SER A 43 -25.51 3.32 15.00
N GLU A 44 -25.68 2.84 16.21
CA GLU A 44 -24.83 1.80 16.80
C GLU A 44 -24.80 0.55 15.90
N ASN A 45 -23.61 -0.01 15.71
CA ASN A 45 -23.36 -1.16 14.85
C ASN A 45 -23.61 -0.94 13.35
N TYR A 46 -23.65 0.30 12.89
CA TYR A 46 -23.85 0.62 11.47
C TYR A 46 -22.69 0.12 10.60
N HIS A 47 -21.48 -0.02 11.16
CA HIS A 47 -20.33 -0.55 10.44
C HIS A 47 -20.58 -1.96 9.89
N TYR A 48 -21.42 -2.80 10.53
CA TYR A 48 -21.80 -4.12 9.96
C TYR A 48 -22.66 -4.00 8.70
N ILE A 49 -23.39 -2.90 8.52
CA ILE A 49 -24.13 -2.61 7.28
C ILE A 49 -23.16 -2.16 6.18
N LEU A 50 -22.14 -1.36 6.54
CA LEU A 50 -21.13 -0.89 5.61
C LEU A 50 -20.15 -1.99 5.22
N PHE A 51 -19.85 -2.92 6.13
CA PHE A 51 -18.79 -3.94 6.01
C PHE A 51 -19.33 -5.29 6.47
N SER A 52 -20.09 -5.95 5.59
CA SER A 52 -20.79 -7.22 5.90
C SER A 52 -19.86 -8.40 6.15
N GLU A 53 -18.59 -8.33 5.73
CA GLU A 53 -17.57 -9.37 5.92
C GLU A 53 -16.73 -9.16 7.20
N GLY A 54 -17.10 -8.16 8.03
CA GLY A 54 -16.47 -7.90 9.32
C GLY A 54 -15.12 -7.19 9.25
N ASP A 55 -14.29 -7.38 10.29
CA ASP A 55 -13.06 -6.63 10.53
C ASP A 55 -12.06 -6.68 9.36
N ALA A 56 -11.91 -7.84 8.72
CA ALA A 56 -11.01 -7.98 7.58
C ALA A 56 -11.39 -7.03 6.43
N GLN A 57 -12.69 -6.84 6.17
CA GLN A 57 -13.18 -5.92 5.16
C GLN A 57 -12.96 -4.46 5.55
N ILE A 58 -13.06 -4.12 6.84
CA ILE A 58 -12.77 -2.77 7.34
C ILE A 58 -11.29 -2.45 7.15
N ILE A 59 -10.41 -3.38 7.55
CA ILE A 59 -8.95 -3.24 7.44
C ILE A 59 -8.54 -3.10 5.97
N GLU A 60 -9.02 -3.99 5.10
CA GLU A 60 -8.75 -3.95 3.66
C GLU A 60 -9.28 -2.67 3.02
N GLY A 61 -10.50 -2.28 3.36
CA GLY A 61 -11.11 -1.06 2.86
C GLY A 61 -10.39 0.21 3.31
N PHE A 62 -9.83 0.23 4.53
CA PHE A 62 -9.02 1.34 5.01
C PHE A 62 -7.69 1.47 4.25
N GLU A 63 -7.05 0.36 3.89
CA GLU A 63 -5.88 0.36 3.01
C GLU A 63 -6.24 0.85 1.60
N GLU A 64 -7.41 0.44 1.06
CA GLU A 64 -7.91 0.93 -0.22
C GLU A 64 -8.20 2.42 -0.20
N TRP A 65 -8.80 2.91 0.88
CA TRP A 65 -9.04 4.33 1.07
C TRP A 65 -7.73 5.13 1.07
N GLN A 66 -6.68 4.66 1.76
CA GLN A 66 -5.37 5.29 1.72
C GLN A 66 -4.76 5.27 0.32
N ASP A 67 -4.92 4.18 -0.43
CA ASP A 67 -4.46 4.07 -1.82
C ASP A 67 -5.18 5.08 -2.72
N GLN A 68 -6.49 5.30 -2.52
CA GLN A 68 -7.24 6.33 -3.27
C GLN A 68 -6.77 7.74 -2.90
N LYS A 69 -6.55 8.03 -1.62
CA LYS A 69 -6.00 9.32 -1.19
C LYS A 69 -4.62 9.59 -1.78
N MET A 70 -3.76 8.58 -1.86
CA MET A 70 -2.48 8.67 -2.56
C MET A 70 -2.68 9.08 -4.03
N LEU A 71 -3.57 8.40 -4.76
CA LEU A 71 -3.82 8.71 -6.17
C LEU A 71 -4.41 10.11 -6.35
N GLU A 72 -5.31 10.57 -5.46
CA GLU A 72 -5.86 11.92 -5.48
C GLU A 72 -4.78 13.01 -5.31
N LEU A 73 -3.76 12.77 -4.48
CA LEU A 73 -2.61 13.66 -4.33
C LEU A 73 -1.76 13.69 -5.61
N LEU A 74 -1.53 12.52 -6.21
CA LEU A 74 -0.66 12.37 -7.38
C LEU A 74 -1.27 12.93 -8.68
N ILE A 75 -2.59 12.96 -8.81
CA ILE A 75 -3.29 13.56 -9.98
C ILE A 75 -2.98 15.07 -10.12
N LYS A 76 -2.64 15.72 -9.01
CA LYS A 76 -2.28 17.15 -8.99
C LYS A 76 -0.83 17.41 -9.42
N GLU A 77 -0.02 16.35 -9.59
CA GLU A 77 1.38 16.42 -9.98
C GLU A 77 1.55 16.53 -11.50
N GLU A 78 2.68 17.07 -11.96
CA GLU A 78 2.95 17.28 -13.39
C GLU A 78 3.06 15.97 -14.19
N PRO A 79 2.46 15.89 -15.39
CA PRO A 79 2.44 14.67 -16.21
C PRO A 79 3.82 14.26 -16.79
N LYS A 80 4.85 15.09 -16.70
CA LYS A 80 6.18 14.89 -17.33
C LYS A 80 7.20 14.12 -16.49
N LEU A 81 6.83 13.62 -15.30
CA LEU A 81 7.76 12.89 -14.45
C LEU A 81 8.19 11.54 -15.06
N LYS A 82 9.46 11.18 -14.89
CA LYS A 82 9.97 9.84 -15.25
C LYS A 82 9.36 8.78 -14.36
N ILE A 83 9.33 7.52 -14.83
CA ILE A 83 8.76 6.38 -14.08
C ILE A 83 9.28 6.32 -12.64
N ARG A 84 10.59 6.48 -12.45
CA ARG A 84 11.22 6.45 -11.13
C ARG A 84 10.72 7.57 -10.21
N GLU A 85 10.57 8.78 -10.75
CA GLU A 85 10.10 9.94 -9.99
C GLU A 85 8.63 9.76 -9.59
N LYS A 86 7.81 9.18 -10.48
CA LYS A 86 6.43 8.83 -10.18
C LYS A 86 6.34 7.80 -9.04
N ILE A 87 7.17 6.74 -9.07
CA ILE A 87 7.20 5.72 -8.01
C ILE A 87 7.67 6.34 -6.69
N PHE A 88 8.71 7.19 -6.72
CA PHE A 88 9.19 7.90 -5.54
C PHE A 88 8.08 8.74 -4.92
N LYS A 89 7.41 9.57 -5.72
CA LYS A 89 6.30 10.42 -5.27
C LYS A 89 5.12 9.63 -4.70
N ALA A 90 4.80 8.51 -5.32
CA ALA A 90 3.74 7.63 -4.83
C ALA A 90 4.09 7.01 -3.48
N LEU A 91 5.31 6.53 -3.29
CA LEU A 91 5.79 6.00 -2.01
C LEU A 91 5.84 7.10 -0.94
N GLU A 92 6.36 8.29 -1.27
CA GLU A 92 6.37 9.45 -0.38
C GLU A 92 4.96 9.79 0.08
N ALA A 93 4.02 9.97 -0.85
CA ALA A 93 2.62 10.27 -0.54
C ALA A 93 2.01 9.20 0.36
N ARG A 94 2.15 7.92 0.00
CA ARG A 94 1.52 6.79 0.69
C ARG A 94 2.06 6.57 2.11
N ILE A 95 3.35 6.82 2.33
CA ILE A 95 4.00 6.56 3.62
C ILE A 95 3.94 7.79 4.54
N ILE A 96 4.10 8.99 3.99
CA ILE A 96 4.34 10.20 4.80
C ILE A 96 3.09 11.08 4.89
N SER A 97 2.28 11.16 3.81
CA SER A 97 1.31 12.25 3.66
C SER A 97 -0.14 11.89 3.95
N ILE A 98 -0.51 10.60 3.98
CA ILE A 98 -1.92 10.18 4.06
C ILE A 98 -2.38 10.04 5.52
N VAL A 99 -1.60 9.40 6.35
CA VAL A 99 -1.92 9.15 7.75
C VAL A 99 -0.72 9.43 8.65
N PRO A 100 -0.93 9.77 9.93
CA PRO A 100 0.17 10.02 10.86
C PRO A 100 0.97 8.74 11.17
N LYS A 101 2.19 8.93 11.68
CA LYS A 101 3.14 7.86 12.04
C LYS A 101 2.53 6.83 13.00
N SER A 102 1.70 7.26 13.96
CA SER A 102 0.99 6.39 14.90
C SER A 102 0.09 5.37 14.21
N VAL A 103 -0.63 5.80 13.16
CA VAL A 103 -1.49 4.91 12.36
C VAL A 103 -0.65 3.88 11.60
N ILE A 104 0.47 4.30 11.00
CA ILE A 104 1.41 3.39 10.34
C ILE A 104 1.95 2.34 11.31
N LEU A 105 2.28 2.74 12.53
CA LEU A 105 2.74 1.82 13.58
C LEU A 105 1.69 0.76 13.89
N GLN A 106 0.45 1.18 14.13
CA GLN A 106 -0.65 0.27 14.41
C GLN A 106 -0.96 -0.68 13.24
N GLN A 107 -0.97 -0.18 12.00
CA GLN A 107 -1.15 -1.02 10.82
C GLN A 107 -0.03 -2.06 10.69
N ASN A 108 1.22 -1.67 10.91
CA ASN A 108 2.34 -2.62 10.86
C ASN A 108 2.19 -3.70 11.95
N ALA A 109 1.83 -3.32 13.19
CA ALA A 109 1.58 -4.28 14.28
C ALA A 109 0.43 -5.23 13.94
N LEU A 110 -0.66 -4.71 13.38
CA LEU A 110 -1.82 -5.49 12.96
C LEU A 110 -1.45 -6.53 11.88
N PHE A 111 -0.67 -6.15 10.87
CA PHE A 111 -0.29 -7.03 9.76
C PHE A 111 0.86 -8.00 10.10
N LEU A 112 1.63 -7.74 11.15
CA LEU A 112 2.61 -8.69 11.70
C LEU A 112 1.96 -9.79 12.53
N SER A 113 0.70 -9.62 12.93
CA SER A 113 -0.07 -10.69 13.58
C SER A 113 -0.26 -11.89 12.64
N PRO A 114 -0.05 -13.14 13.10
CA PRO A 114 -0.22 -14.33 12.26
C PRO A 114 -1.59 -14.41 11.55
N CYS A 115 -2.65 -13.95 12.21
CA CYS A 115 -4.01 -13.96 11.66
C CYS A 115 -4.18 -13.00 10.47
N ASN A 116 -3.40 -11.91 10.43
CA ASN A 116 -3.55 -10.85 9.43
C ASN A 116 -2.40 -10.79 8.42
N LEU A 117 -1.41 -11.67 8.53
CA LEU A 117 -0.22 -11.64 7.67
C LEU A 117 -0.56 -11.72 6.18
N PHE A 118 -1.45 -12.63 5.81
CA PHE A 118 -1.91 -12.77 4.42
C PHE A 118 -2.74 -11.56 3.95
N LEU A 119 -3.56 -11.00 4.81
CA LEU A 119 -4.31 -9.78 4.53
C LEU A 119 -3.37 -8.60 4.29
N GLY A 120 -2.36 -8.43 5.14
CA GLY A 120 -1.33 -7.41 4.99
C GLY A 120 -0.53 -7.57 3.69
N ALA A 121 -0.11 -8.80 3.37
CA ALA A 121 0.59 -9.09 2.12
C ALA A 121 -0.28 -8.77 0.89
N LYS A 122 -1.57 -9.10 0.91
CA LYS A 122 -2.56 -8.76 -0.13
C LYS A 122 -2.68 -7.25 -0.30
N CYS A 123 -2.89 -6.51 0.79
CA CYS A 123 -3.05 -5.06 0.78
C CYS A 123 -1.80 -4.36 0.23
N TYR A 124 -0.61 -4.69 0.73
CA TYR A 124 0.64 -4.07 0.29
C TYR A 124 1.01 -4.42 -1.16
N SER A 125 0.70 -5.64 -1.60
CA SER A 125 0.89 -6.04 -3.00
C SER A 125 -0.03 -5.24 -3.94
N ARG A 126 -1.28 -5.00 -3.54
CA ARG A 126 -2.23 -4.15 -4.27
C ARG A 126 -1.72 -2.70 -4.37
N THR A 127 -1.24 -2.12 -3.27
CA THR A 127 -0.62 -0.79 -3.27
C THR A 127 0.54 -0.71 -4.26
N CYS A 128 1.44 -1.71 -4.26
CA CYS A 128 2.56 -1.77 -5.20
C CYS A 128 2.09 -1.88 -6.67
N ASP A 129 1.04 -2.66 -6.94
CA ASP A 129 0.45 -2.75 -8.28
C ASP A 129 -0.12 -1.41 -8.74
N LEU A 130 -0.84 -0.70 -7.87
CA LEU A 130 -1.38 0.64 -8.15
C LEU A 130 -0.28 1.65 -8.44
N ILE A 131 0.81 1.64 -7.66
CA ILE A 131 1.97 2.52 -7.87
C ILE A 131 2.60 2.25 -9.25
N TRP A 132 2.79 0.99 -9.64
CA TRP A 132 3.35 0.66 -10.95
C TRP A 132 2.42 1.06 -12.09
N ARG A 133 1.09 0.85 -11.96
CA ARG A 133 0.10 1.31 -12.94
C ARG A 133 0.10 2.81 -13.09
N TYR A 134 0.13 3.56 -11.99
CA TYR A 134 0.26 5.02 -11.99
C TYR A 134 1.55 5.46 -12.70
N ALA A 135 2.66 4.77 -12.49
CA ALA A 135 3.92 5.06 -13.14
C ALA A 135 3.92 4.76 -14.67
N GLY A 136 2.88 4.08 -15.17
CA GLY A 136 2.71 3.75 -16.59
C GLY A 136 3.24 2.36 -16.97
N ASP A 137 3.43 1.46 -16.00
CA ASP A 137 3.81 0.08 -16.27
C ASP A 137 2.68 -0.70 -16.95
N LYS A 138 3.01 -1.34 -18.06
CA LYS A 138 2.11 -2.16 -18.87
C LYS A 138 2.58 -3.62 -18.97
N SER A 139 3.53 -4.03 -18.11
CA SER A 139 4.05 -5.39 -18.12
C SER A 139 2.97 -6.38 -17.69
N ASP A 140 2.90 -7.52 -18.37
CA ASP A 140 2.02 -8.65 -18.11
C ASP A 140 2.78 -9.99 -18.02
N ASP A 141 4.10 -9.96 -18.18
CA ASP A 141 5.02 -11.08 -18.14
C ASP A 141 5.68 -11.29 -16.78
N PHE A 142 6.74 -12.09 -16.72
CA PHE A 142 7.54 -12.32 -15.51
C PHE A 142 8.05 -11.00 -14.87
N ASN A 143 8.27 -9.95 -15.67
CA ASN A 143 8.67 -8.65 -15.14
C ASN A 143 7.56 -7.99 -14.32
N TYR A 144 6.29 -8.32 -14.57
CA TYR A 144 5.16 -7.89 -13.75
C TYR A 144 5.36 -8.27 -12.27
N TYR A 145 5.59 -9.56 -12.01
CA TYR A 145 5.75 -10.07 -10.64
C TYR A 145 7.04 -9.59 -9.98
N SER A 146 8.16 -9.61 -10.72
CA SER A 146 9.45 -9.21 -10.17
C SER A 146 9.51 -7.72 -9.82
N LYS A 147 8.94 -6.84 -10.63
CA LYS A 147 8.86 -5.40 -10.33
C LYS A 147 8.04 -5.13 -9.06
N ARG A 148 6.88 -5.78 -8.95
CA ARG A 148 6.00 -5.62 -7.79
C ARG A 148 6.61 -6.18 -6.51
N GLY A 149 7.23 -7.35 -6.58
CA GLY A 149 7.94 -7.95 -5.45
C GLY A 149 9.12 -7.10 -4.95
N LEU A 150 9.91 -6.54 -5.87
CA LEU A 150 11.00 -5.62 -5.51
C LEU A 150 10.45 -4.33 -4.88
N LEU A 151 9.39 -3.75 -5.43
CA LEU A 151 8.77 -2.55 -4.86
C LEU A 151 8.15 -2.83 -3.50
N LEU A 152 7.55 -4.02 -3.30
CA LEU A 152 7.00 -4.44 -2.02
C LEU A 152 8.07 -4.45 -0.92
N GLY A 153 9.27 -4.96 -1.23
CA GLY A 153 10.41 -4.91 -0.32
C GLY A 153 10.78 -3.48 0.07
N VAL A 154 10.85 -2.56 -0.90
CA VAL A 154 11.11 -1.13 -0.62
C VAL A 154 9.99 -0.51 0.19
N TYR A 155 8.73 -0.77 -0.16
CA TYR A 155 7.57 -0.20 0.52
C TYR A 155 7.53 -0.60 2.00
N ILE A 156 7.71 -1.90 2.31
CA ILE A 156 7.74 -2.39 3.69
C ILE A 156 8.93 -1.80 4.45
N SER A 157 10.13 -1.83 3.86
CA SER A 157 11.33 -1.30 4.50
C SER A 157 11.25 0.20 4.76
N ALA A 158 10.70 0.98 3.81
CA ALA A 158 10.51 2.41 3.96
C ALA A 158 9.46 2.75 5.05
N ARG A 159 8.38 1.98 5.16
CA ARG A 159 7.40 2.12 6.26
C ARG A 159 8.03 1.88 7.62
N LEU A 160 8.88 0.86 7.75
CA LEU A 160 9.59 0.59 9.00
C LEU A 160 10.62 1.70 9.30
N PHE A 161 11.38 2.14 8.31
CA PHE A 161 12.33 3.24 8.47
C PHE A 161 11.65 4.55 8.89
N TYR A 162 10.50 4.87 8.30
CA TYR A 162 9.71 6.04 8.64
C TYR A 162 9.32 6.10 10.12
N LEU A 163 9.06 4.96 10.76
CA LEU A 163 8.70 4.92 12.19
C LEU A 163 9.83 5.42 13.09
N SER A 164 11.08 5.25 12.69
CA SER A 164 12.27 5.68 13.42
C SER A 164 12.83 7.04 12.97
N ASP A 165 12.25 7.66 11.95
CA ASP A 165 12.76 8.91 11.38
C ASP A 165 12.16 10.13 12.07
N ASP A 166 12.97 10.85 12.83
CA ASP A 166 12.62 12.11 13.50
C ASP A 166 13.26 13.33 12.81
N SER A 167 13.75 13.17 11.58
CA SER A 167 14.31 14.28 10.81
C SER A 167 13.22 15.24 10.33
N LYS A 168 13.59 16.50 10.16
CA LYS A 168 12.68 17.53 9.65
C LYS A 168 12.10 17.10 8.30
N GLU A 169 10.75 17.15 8.16
CA GLU A 169 10.03 16.76 6.95
C GLU A 169 10.36 15.34 6.47
N PHE A 170 10.83 14.48 7.36
CA PHE A 170 11.18 13.08 7.08
C PHE A 170 12.18 12.93 5.92
N ILE A 171 13.18 13.82 5.88
CA ILE A 171 14.15 13.87 4.78
C ILE A 171 14.95 12.56 4.68
N LYS A 172 15.28 11.92 5.82
CA LYS A 172 15.99 10.63 5.81
C LYS A 172 15.15 9.51 5.21
N THR A 173 13.84 9.49 5.47
CA THR A 173 12.92 8.53 4.83
C THR A 173 12.86 8.74 3.32
N LYS A 174 12.80 9.99 2.87
CA LYS A 174 12.83 10.33 1.43
C LYS A 174 14.13 9.88 0.77
N GLU A 175 15.27 10.11 1.41
CA GLU A 175 16.58 9.65 0.95
C GLU A 175 16.67 8.12 0.92
N PHE A 176 16.12 7.43 1.94
CA PHE A 176 16.05 5.98 1.98
C PHE A 176 15.23 5.42 0.81
N ILE A 177 14.06 5.99 0.53
CA ILE A 177 13.22 5.60 -0.62
C ILE A 177 14.00 5.80 -1.93
N ALA A 178 14.64 6.96 -2.12
CA ALA A 178 15.39 7.28 -3.32
C ALA A 178 16.53 6.29 -3.57
N THR A 179 17.34 6.00 -2.55
CA THR A 179 18.47 5.07 -2.60
C THR A 179 18.01 3.64 -2.84
N SER A 180 16.93 3.21 -2.20
CA SER A 180 16.36 1.88 -2.37
C SER A 180 15.85 1.67 -3.80
N LEU A 181 15.19 2.67 -4.38
CA LEU A 181 14.75 2.63 -5.78
C LEU A 181 15.93 2.56 -6.76
N GLU A 182 17.04 3.25 -6.49
CA GLU A 182 18.26 3.12 -7.30
C GLU A 182 18.83 1.71 -7.26
N SER A 183 18.83 1.11 -6.09
CA SER A 183 19.34 -0.25 -5.90
C SER A 183 18.53 -1.28 -6.68
N ILE A 184 17.18 -1.15 -6.69
CA ILE A 184 16.31 -2.02 -7.50
C ILE A 184 16.61 -1.88 -8.99
N ILE A 185 16.80 -0.66 -9.50
CA ILE A 185 17.08 -0.44 -10.91
C ILE A 185 18.44 -1.06 -11.30
N LYS A 186 19.45 -0.98 -10.43
CA LYS A 186 20.73 -1.63 -10.64
C LYS A 186 20.56 -3.16 -10.71
N VAL A 187 19.83 -3.76 -9.78
CA VAL A 187 19.55 -5.21 -9.77
C VAL A 187 18.79 -5.64 -11.03
N ALA A 188 17.76 -4.89 -11.44
CA ALA A 188 17.02 -5.18 -12.65
C ALA A 188 17.91 -5.15 -13.91
N LYS A 189 18.83 -4.18 -14.02
CA LYS A 189 19.81 -4.10 -15.12
C LYS A 189 20.82 -5.25 -15.12
N ILE A 190 21.19 -5.77 -13.95
CA ILE A 190 22.09 -6.93 -13.84
C ILE A 190 21.37 -8.20 -14.32
N LYS A 191 20.09 -8.40 -13.92
CA LYS A 191 19.27 -9.55 -14.38
C LYS A 191 19.13 -9.60 -15.90
N THR A 192 19.00 -8.46 -16.58
CA THR A 192 18.92 -8.43 -18.05
C THR A 192 20.24 -8.82 -18.74
N LYS A 193 21.37 -8.75 -18.04
CA LYS A 193 22.68 -9.20 -18.54
C LYS A 193 22.97 -10.67 -18.25
N ILE A 194 22.32 -11.25 -17.25
CA ILE A 194 22.42 -12.68 -16.93
C ILE A 194 21.30 -13.36 -17.71
N LYS A 195 21.64 -13.95 -18.88
CA LYS A 195 20.75 -14.93 -19.53
C LYS A 195 20.57 -16.07 -18.55
N LEU A 196 19.37 -16.18 -17.94
CA LEU A 196 19.02 -17.41 -17.22
C LEU A 196 19.08 -18.55 -18.25
N PRO A 197 19.75 -19.68 -17.92
CA PRO A 197 19.75 -20.83 -18.79
C PRO A 197 18.30 -21.22 -19.10
N SER A 198 18.00 -21.51 -20.36
CA SER A 198 16.70 -22.04 -20.74
C SER A 198 16.50 -23.40 -20.07
N ILE A 199 15.25 -23.86 -19.95
CA ILE A 199 14.95 -25.18 -19.39
C ILE A 199 15.71 -26.27 -20.17
N GLU A 200 16.00 -26.04 -21.46
CA GLU A 200 16.77 -26.89 -22.35
C GLU A 200 18.27 -26.94 -22.01
N ASP A 201 18.77 -25.93 -21.31
CA ASP A 201 20.20 -25.83 -20.90
C ASP A 201 20.46 -26.54 -19.55
N ILE A 202 19.43 -27.05 -18.89
CA ILE A 202 19.54 -27.75 -17.60
C ILE A 202 19.60 -29.27 -17.88
N PRO A 203 20.76 -29.94 -17.73
CA PRO A 203 20.93 -31.34 -18.13
C PRO A 203 19.95 -32.31 -17.47
N ILE A 204 19.50 -32.01 -16.23
CA ILE A 204 18.62 -32.89 -15.44
C ILE A 204 17.17 -32.84 -15.94
N LEU A 205 16.70 -31.71 -16.48
CA LEU A 205 15.34 -31.56 -17.01
C LEU A 205 15.20 -32.11 -18.44
N ARG A 206 16.32 -32.21 -19.16
CA ARG A 206 16.38 -32.83 -20.51
C ARG A 206 16.16 -34.34 -20.49
N LEU A 207 16.30 -34.97 -19.32
CA LEU A 207 16.07 -36.41 -19.11
C LEU A 207 14.63 -36.74 -18.71
N MET A 208 13.78 -35.73 -18.48
CA MET A 208 12.37 -35.90 -18.07
C MET A 208 11.37 -35.50 -19.17
N LEU A 209 11.85 -35.05 -20.33
CA LEU A 209 11.09 -34.80 -21.55
C LEU A 209 11.39 -35.88 -22.59
#